data_54a86626a73ee33bf59d79a20566ee5d
#
_entry.id   54a86626a73ee33bf59d79a20566ee5d
#
_cell.length_a   1.000
_cell.length_b   1.000
_cell.length_c   1.000
_cell.angle_alpha   90.00
_cell.angle_beta   90.00
_cell.angle_gamma   90.00
#
_symmetry.space_group_name_H-M   'P 1'
#
loop_
_entity.id
_entity.type
_entity.pdbx_description
1 polymer ?
#
loop_
_entity_poly.entity_id
_entity_poly.type
_entity_poly.pdbx_seq_one_letter_code
_entity_poly.pdbx_strand_id
1 'polypeptide(L)'
;MALFRALETQRPVERRLFADPLAASFLTRPLAAAAAVAGVPVLGGLVPPLIDRQFPGPRPSAVARTKVLDDAVTAAVAGGIDQLIVLGAGYDSRAYRLPGTQRLRVFEVDHPDTQSVKRRVLEQVLGQLPAHVRFVPVDFDHDDLAAALDHAGLAPGRPSFVLWEGVASYLTPEAVDATVRWASQIAGEGSELALTYVHRGLIEGTVEFPHAAPWARSVAAAGEPFVFGFEPAELPDYLTARGWQLVEDLSTTEALTRHGLSPRGVPAFYRIATARC
;
A
#
# COMPACT_ATOMS: atom_id res chain seq x y z
N MET A 1 6.41 1.96 7.15
CA MET A 1 4.95 1.72 7.03
C MET A 1 4.40 0.93 8.22
N ALA A 2 4.93 -0.24 8.58
CA ALA A 2 4.43 -1.06 9.71
C ALA A 2 4.30 -0.30 11.04
N LEU A 3 5.27 0.57 11.39
CA LEU A 3 5.19 1.40 12.60
C LEU A 3 3.91 2.25 12.65
N PHE A 4 3.55 2.90 11.56
CA PHE A 4 2.38 3.79 11.52
C PHE A 4 1.07 3.02 11.67
N ARG A 5 0.96 1.81 11.09
CA ARG A 5 -0.18 0.91 11.28
C ARG A 5 -0.24 0.37 12.71
N ALA A 6 0.92 0.04 13.30
CA ALA A 6 0.98 -0.37 14.70
C ALA A 6 0.52 0.75 15.65
N LEU A 7 0.96 1.99 15.44
CA LEU A 7 0.52 3.14 16.21
C LEU A 7 -0.98 3.42 16.09
N GLU A 8 -1.54 3.31 14.87
CA GLU A 8 -2.98 3.46 14.66
C GLU A 8 -3.78 2.38 15.38
N THR A 9 -3.28 1.15 15.39
CA THR A 9 -3.89 0.01 16.09
C THR A 9 -3.98 0.23 17.60
N GLN A 10 -3.03 0.93 18.19
CA GLN A 10 -3.01 1.23 19.64
C GLN A 10 -4.00 2.33 20.05
N ARG A 11 -4.59 3.05 19.10
CA ARG A 11 -5.60 4.07 19.44
C ARG A 11 -6.89 3.42 19.95
N PRO A 12 -7.66 4.12 20.80
CA PRO A 12 -8.98 3.67 21.21
C PRO A 12 -9.86 3.27 20.02
N VAL A 13 -10.68 2.25 20.18
CA VAL A 13 -11.51 1.68 19.09
C VAL A 13 -12.35 2.74 18.39
N GLU A 14 -12.87 3.72 19.15
CA GLU A 14 -13.73 4.80 18.66
C GLU A 14 -12.96 5.87 17.87
N ARG A 15 -11.64 5.84 17.92
CA ARG A 15 -10.77 6.88 17.30
C ARG A 15 -9.82 6.33 16.24
N ARG A 16 -9.66 5.02 16.15
CA ARG A 16 -8.80 4.41 15.14
C ARG A 16 -9.55 4.21 13.83
N LEU A 17 -8.88 4.39 12.71
CA LEU A 17 -9.46 4.14 11.40
C LEU A 17 -9.48 2.66 11.03
N PHE A 18 -8.51 1.90 11.53
CA PHE A 18 -8.38 0.45 11.32
C PHE A 18 -7.57 -0.19 12.45
N ALA A 19 -7.55 -1.51 12.48
CA ALA A 19 -6.63 -2.29 13.30
C ALA A 19 -5.75 -3.18 12.41
N ASP A 20 -4.46 -3.20 12.71
CA ASP A 20 -3.50 -4.15 12.14
C ASP A 20 -2.71 -4.82 13.26
N PRO A 21 -3.22 -5.94 13.80
CA PRO A 21 -2.60 -6.64 14.92
C PRO A 21 -1.23 -7.24 14.57
N LEU A 22 -0.94 -7.43 13.27
CA LEU A 22 0.34 -7.98 12.81
C LEU A 22 1.42 -6.92 12.63
N ALA A 23 1.05 -5.64 12.51
CA ALA A 23 2.00 -4.56 12.19
C ALA A 23 3.16 -4.47 13.17
N ALA A 24 2.90 -4.66 14.47
CA ALA A 24 3.93 -4.61 15.52
C ALA A 24 4.97 -5.74 15.39
N SER A 25 4.57 -6.90 14.86
CA SER A 25 5.45 -8.06 14.70
C SER A 25 6.54 -7.87 13.64
N PHE A 26 6.33 -6.93 12.71
CA PHE A 26 7.30 -6.56 11.70
C PHE A 26 8.29 -5.48 12.14
N LEU A 27 8.20 -5.01 13.37
CA LEU A 27 9.05 -3.95 13.89
C LEU A 27 10.31 -4.52 14.57
N THR A 28 11.39 -3.76 14.50
CA THR A 28 12.53 -4.02 15.38
C THR A 28 12.13 -3.83 16.84
N ARG A 29 12.82 -4.50 17.77
CA ARG A 29 12.50 -4.44 19.20
C ARG A 29 12.32 -3.01 19.74
N PRO A 30 13.19 -2.02 19.43
CA PRO A 30 12.99 -0.65 19.90
C PRO A 30 11.72 0.01 19.36
N LEU A 31 11.41 -0.21 18.07
CA LEU A 31 10.20 0.35 17.45
C LEU A 31 8.92 -0.35 17.97
N ALA A 32 8.97 -1.64 18.21
CA ALA A 32 7.86 -2.38 18.83
C ALA A 32 7.59 -1.89 20.24
N ALA A 33 8.63 -1.64 21.05
CA ALA A 33 8.50 -1.05 22.37
C ALA A 33 7.90 0.37 22.31
N ALA A 34 8.35 1.21 21.38
CA ALA A 34 7.78 2.55 21.17
C ALA A 34 6.30 2.47 20.75
N ALA A 35 5.94 1.54 19.88
CA ALA A 35 4.54 1.32 19.49
C ALA A 35 3.70 0.83 20.68
N ALA A 36 4.23 -0.05 21.54
CA ALA A 36 3.54 -0.52 22.74
C ALA A 36 3.27 0.61 23.75
N VAL A 37 4.22 1.53 23.94
CA VAL A 37 4.04 2.73 24.79
C VAL A 37 2.88 3.59 24.28
N ALA A 38 2.65 3.65 22.97
CA ALA A 38 1.50 4.37 22.41
C ALA A 38 0.14 3.79 22.83
N GLY A 39 0.09 2.54 23.27
CA GLY A 39 -1.11 1.90 23.82
C GLY A 39 -1.36 2.19 25.32
N VAL A 40 -0.38 2.81 26.01
CA VAL A 40 -0.52 3.10 27.45
C VAL A 40 -1.42 4.33 27.63
N PRO A 41 -2.49 4.25 28.45
CA PRO A 41 -3.32 5.41 28.77
C PRO A 41 -2.47 6.59 29.26
N VAL A 42 -2.80 7.81 28.85
CA VAL A 42 -2.11 9.08 29.15
C VAL A 42 -0.78 9.26 28.39
N LEU A 43 0.13 8.28 28.39
CA LEU A 43 1.42 8.38 27.70
C LEU A 43 1.30 8.18 26.19
N GLY A 44 0.43 7.27 25.77
CA GLY A 44 0.25 6.92 24.36
C GLY A 44 -0.25 8.07 23.49
N GLY A 45 -1.01 9.00 24.07
CA GLY A 45 -1.47 10.20 23.38
C GLY A 45 -0.34 11.17 22.96
N LEU A 46 0.86 11.03 23.55
CA LEU A 46 2.01 11.91 23.26
C LEU A 46 2.89 11.37 22.11
N VAL A 47 2.89 10.05 21.87
CA VAL A 47 3.80 9.42 20.90
C VAL A 47 3.50 9.85 19.45
N PRO A 48 2.26 9.74 18.93
CA PRO A 48 1.96 10.16 17.56
C PRO A 48 2.26 11.65 17.29
N PRO A 49 1.85 12.62 18.14
CA PRO A 49 2.17 14.03 17.93
C PRO A 49 3.68 14.31 17.94
N LEU A 50 4.46 13.58 18.73
CA LEU A 50 5.92 13.74 18.78
C LEU A 50 6.55 13.30 17.44
N ILE A 51 6.09 12.16 16.90
CA ILE A 51 6.53 11.67 15.58
C ILE A 51 6.14 12.66 14.49
N ASP A 52 4.90 13.15 14.51
CA ASP A 52 4.38 14.09 13.48
C ASP A 52 5.10 15.45 13.54
N ARG A 53 5.54 15.86 14.73
CA ARG A 53 6.35 17.08 14.88
C ARG A 53 7.76 16.92 14.30
N GLN A 54 8.36 15.75 14.48
CA GLN A 54 9.71 15.45 14.00
C GLN A 54 9.71 15.13 12.48
N PHE A 55 8.69 14.44 12.01
CA PHE A 55 8.51 14.01 10.62
C PHE A 55 7.07 14.31 10.15
N PRO A 56 6.78 15.57 9.78
CA PRO A 56 5.43 15.95 9.32
C PRO A 56 5.03 15.21 8.03
N GLY A 57 3.84 14.64 8.02
CA GLY A 57 3.21 14.09 6.83
C GLY A 57 3.23 12.57 6.70
N PRO A 58 4.34 11.83 6.83
CA PRO A 58 4.37 10.39 6.52
C PRO A 58 3.39 9.54 7.31
N ARG A 59 3.25 9.73 8.64
CA ARG A 59 2.33 8.91 9.45
C ARG A 59 0.86 9.14 9.08
N PRO A 60 0.32 10.36 9.12
CA PRO A 60 -1.08 10.56 8.77
C PRO A 60 -1.38 10.18 7.31
N SER A 61 -0.47 10.46 6.37
CA SER A 61 -0.59 10.00 4.98
C SER A 61 -0.70 8.47 4.89
N ALA A 62 0.17 7.75 5.60
CA ALA A 62 0.15 6.29 5.64
C ALA A 62 -1.14 5.73 6.25
N VAL A 63 -1.66 6.36 7.30
CA VAL A 63 -2.91 5.96 7.95
C VAL A 63 -4.11 6.15 7.01
N ALA A 64 -4.21 7.32 6.36
CA ALA A 64 -5.27 7.58 5.39
C ALA A 64 -5.21 6.61 4.21
N ARG A 65 -4.02 6.41 3.64
CA ARG A 65 -3.78 5.46 2.56
C ARG A 65 -4.18 4.03 2.91
N THR A 66 -3.76 3.56 4.08
CA THR A 66 -4.13 2.23 4.57
C THR A 66 -5.65 2.08 4.65
N LYS A 67 -6.35 3.09 5.20
CA LYS A 67 -7.82 3.04 5.33
C LYS A 67 -8.53 3.01 3.98
N VAL A 68 -8.13 3.86 3.04
CA VAL A 68 -8.72 3.88 1.68
C VAL A 68 -8.53 2.55 0.98
N LEU A 69 -7.32 2.00 1.03
CA LEU A 69 -7.03 0.72 0.40
C LEU A 69 -7.69 -0.48 1.11
N ASP A 70 -7.83 -0.43 2.43
CA ASP A 70 -8.59 -1.44 3.18
C ASP A 70 -10.07 -1.44 2.79
N ASP A 71 -10.65 -0.24 2.62
CA ASP A 71 -12.04 -0.10 2.18
C ASP A 71 -12.21 -0.60 0.75
N ALA A 72 -11.28 -0.28 -0.15
CA ALA A 72 -11.31 -0.75 -1.54
C ALA A 72 -11.24 -2.27 -1.62
N VAL A 73 -10.27 -2.91 -0.93
CA VAL A 73 -10.18 -4.38 -0.88
C VAL A 73 -11.43 -4.99 -0.26
N THR A 74 -11.96 -4.41 0.81
CA THR A 74 -13.18 -4.93 1.47
C THR A 74 -14.39 -4.85 0.55
N ALA A 75 -14.54 -3.75 -0.19
CA ALA A 75 -15.61 -3.57 -1.17
C ALA A 75 -15.47 -4.58 -2.33
N ALA A 76 -14.26 -4.78 -2.85
CA ALA A 76 -14.00 -5.75 -3.90
C ALA A 76 -14.28 -7.20 -3.45
N VAL A 77 -13.91 -7.56 -2.21
CA VAL A 77 -14.27 -8.87 -1.62
C VAL A 77 -15.79 -9.04 -1.55
N ALA A 78 -16.52 -8.01 -1.12
CA ALA A 78 -17.98 -8.02 -1.10
C ALA A 78 -18.58 -8.06 -2.51
N GLY A 79 -17.90 -7.47 -3.50
CA GLY A 79 -18.24 -7.49 -4.93
C GLY A 79 -17.99 -8.83 -5.62
N GLY A 80 -17.34 -9.79 -4.92
CA GLY A 80 -17.18 -11.16 -5.40
C GLY A 80 -15.91 -11.40 -6.24
N ILE A 81 -14.82 -10.68 -5.96
CA ILE A 81 -13.52 -11.03 -6.56
C ILE A 81 -13.09 -12.44 -6.13
N ASP A 82 -12.35 -13.12 -6.99
CA ASP A 82 -11.78 -14.45 -6.74
C ASP A 82 -10.32 -14.39 -6.29
N GLN A 83 -9.59 -13.36 -6.73
CA GLN A 83 -8.14 -13.24 -6.55
C GLN A 83 -7.75 -11.85 -6.03
N LEU A 84 -6.78 -11.82 -5.12
CA LEU A 84 -6.11 -10.62 -4.66
C LEU A 84 -4.62 -10.74 -5.00
N ILE A 85 -4.10 -9.83 -5.81
CA ILE A 85 -2.69 -9.76 -6.18
C ILE A 85 -2.09 -8.53 -5.51
N VAL A 86 -1.11 -8.73 -4.62
CA VAL A 86 -0.42 -7.65 -3.90
C VAL A 86 0.98 -7.53 -4.46
N LEU A 87 1.23 -6.49 -5.25
CA LEU A 87 2.52 -6.22 -5.88
C LEU A 87 3.40 -5.39 -4.93
N GLY A 88 4.61 -5.86 -4.66
CA GLY A 88 5.50 -5.30 -3.65
C GLY A 88 4.88 -5.44 -2.26
N ALA A 89 4.50 -6.67 -1.90
CA ALA A 89 3.71 -6.95 -0.71
C ALA A 89 4.37 -6.53 0.62
N GLY A 90 5.68 -6.40 0.67
CA GLY A 90 6.41 -5.96 1.86
C GLY A 90 5.88 -6.56 3.14
N TYR A 91 5.52 -5.69 4.07
CA TYR A 91 4.82 -6.06 5.30
C TYR A 91 3.32 -5.77 5.25
N ASP A 92 2.69 -5.86 4.06
CA ASP A 92 1.22 -5.83 3.96
C ASP A 92 0.61 -6.98 4.77
N SER A 93 -0.48 -6.70 5.45
CA SER A 93 -1.16 -7.67 6.33
C SER A 93 -2.62 -7.89 5.95
N ARG A 94 -3.11 -7.29 4.85
CA ARG A 94 -4.52 -7.36 4.45
C ARG A 94 -5.01 -8.77 4.21
N ALA A 95 -4.17 -9.61 3.59
CA ALA A 95 -4.47 -11.02 3.37
C ALA A 95 -4.78 -11.81 4.66
N TYR A 96 -4.31 -11.32 5.79
CA TYR A 96 -4.40 -12.02 7.08
C TYR A 96 -5.43 -11.39 8.04
N ARG A 97 -5.76 -10.09 7.84
CA ARG A 97 -6.57 -9.34 8.80
C ARG A 97 -7.91 -8.85 8.27
N LEU A 98 -8.06 -8.67 6.94
CA LEU A 98 -9.32 -8.20 6.38
C LEU A 98 -10.33 -9.35 6.29
N PRO A 99 -11.60 -9.09 6.66
CA PRO A 99 -12.66 -10.11 6.57
C PRO A 99 -12.87 -10.54 5.11
N GLY A 100 -13.01 -11.84 4.90
CA GLY A 100 -13.32 -12.41 3.59
C GLY A 100 -12.10 -12.75 2.73
N THR A 101 -10.92 -12.17 2.99
CA THR A 101 -9.70 -12.47 2.22
C THR A 101 -9.29 -13.94 2.28
N GLN A 102 -9.63 -14.65 3.37
CA GLN A 102 -9.37 -16.09 3.51
C GLN A 102 -10.13 -16.98 2.50
N ARG A 103 -11.10 -16.40 1.79
CA ARG A 103 -11.84 -17.10 0.72
C ARG A 103 -11.23 -16.89 -0.66
N LEU A 104 -10.31 -15.92 -0.77
CA LEU A 104 -9.65 -15.56 -2.01
C LEU A 104 -8.40 -16.41 -2.22
N ARG A 105 -7.95 -16.45 -3.46
CA ARG A 105 -6.58 -16.83 -3.80
C ARG A 105 -5.75 -15.57 -3.74
N VAL A 106 -4.87 -15.46 -2.74
CA VAL A 106 -4.01 -14.30 -2.56
C VAL A 106 -2.61 -14.59 -3.08
N PHE A 107 -2.08 -13.68 -3.89
CA PHE A 107 -0.72 -13.72 -4.42
C PHE A 107 0.05 -12.53 -3.86
N GLU A 108 1.00 -12.78 -2.98
CA GLU A 108 1.92 -11.77 -2.48
C GLU A 108 3.22 -11.81 -3.25
N VAL A 109 3.42 -10.80 -4.09
CA VAL A 109 4.62 -10.64 -4.93
C VAL A 109 5.58 -9.70 -4.25
N ASP A 110 6.83 -10.12 -4.06
CA ASP A 110 7.88 -9.27 -3.49
C ASP A 110 9.27 -9.84 -3.77
N HIS A 111 10.29 -9.00 -3.55
CA HIS A 111 11.67 -9.44 -3.59
C HIS A 111 11.92 -10.63 -2.63
N PRO A 112 12.66 -11.66 -3.04
CA PRO A 112 12.87 -12.89 -2.26
C PRO A 112 13.34 -12.63 -0.82
N ASP A 113 14.23 -11.66 -0.61
CA ASP A 113 14.78 -11.35 0.72
C ASP A 113 13.72 -10.78 1.66
N THR A 114 12.94 -9.78 1.19
CA THR A 114 11.83 -9.19 1.95
C THR A 114 10.78 -10.23 2.27
N GLN A 115 10.42 -11.04 1.28
CA GLN A 115 9.44 -12.11 1.43
C GLN A 115 9.88 -13.16 2.45
N SER A 116 11.18 -13.54 2.47
CA SER A 116 11.72 -14.50 3.42
C SER A 116 11.61 -14.02 4.87
N VAL A 117 11.87 -12.73 5.10
CA VAL A 117 11.70 -12.10 6.42
C VAL A 117 10.23 -12.09 6.83
N LYS A 118 9.34 -11.66 5.94
CA LYS A 118 7.90 -11.64 6.19
C LYS A 118 7.35 -13.02 6.57
N ARG A 119 7.68 -14.05 5.78
CA ARG A 119 7.25 -15.42 6.02
C ARG A 119 7.66 -15.93 7.40
N ARG A 120 8.91 -15.71 7.77
CA ARG A 120 9.45 -16.12 9.08
C ARG A 120 8.70 -15.45 10.24
N VAL A 121 8.41 -14.16 10.12
CA VAL A 121 7.64 -13.42 11.12
C VAL A 121 6.22 -13.96 11.22
N LEU A 122 5.56 -14.18 10.08
CA LEU A 122 4.20 -14.72 10.04
C LEU A 122 4.11 -16.13 10.62
N GLU A 123 5.07 -17.01 10.32
CA GLU A 123 5.14 -18.36 10.90
C GLU A 123 5.25 -18.32 12.44
N GLN A 124 6.07 -17.38 12.97
CA GLN A 124 6.22 -17.20 14.42
C GLN A 124 4.92 -16.69 15.08
N VAL A 125 4.17 -15.82 14.43
CA VAL A 125 2.99 -15.18 15.01
C VAL A 125 1.73 -16.02 14.80
N LEU A 126 1.57 -16.62 13.62
CA LEU A 126 0.37 -17.38 13.24
C LEU A 126 0.49 -18.88 13.50
N GLY A 127 1.70 -19.39 13.78
CA GLY A 127 1.98 -20.81 13.94
C GLY A 127 2.18 -21.53 12.59
N GLN A 128 1.40 -21.18 11.59
CA GLN A 128 1.53 -21.67 10.21
C GLN A 128 1.10 -20.61 9.20
N LEU A 129 1.66 -20.67 8.01
CA LEU A 129 1.26 -19.78 6.92
C LEU A 129 -0.12 -20.19 6.37
N PRO A 130 -1.02 -19.23 6.13
CA PRO A 130 -2.34 -19.53 5.60
C PRO A 130 -2.28 -20.13 4.19
N ALA A 131 -3.02 -21.21 3.95
CA ALA A 131 -3.02 -21.94 2.68
C ALA A 131 -3.57 -21.13 1.49
N HIS A 132 -4.37 -20.09 1.76
CA HIS A 132 -4.94 -19.20 0.73
C HIS A 132 -3.94 -18.17 0.19
N VAL A 133 -2.77 -17.98 0.85
CA VAL A 133 -1.72 -17.05 0.43
C VAL A 133 -0.61 -17.78 -0.30
N ARG A 134 -0.32 -17.34 -1.52
CA ARG A 134 0.81 -17.76 -2.33
C ARG A 134 1.88 -16.68 -2.28
N PHE A 135 3.06 -17.04 -1.81
CA PHE A 135 4.23 -16.16 -1.83
C PHE A 135 4.95 -16.35 -3.17
N VAL A 136 5.02 -15.26 -3.94
CA VAL A 136 5.60 -15.26 -5.29
C VAL A 136 6.86 -14.39 -5.24
N PRO A 137 8.06 -15.00 -5.15
CA PRO A 137 9.29 -14.23 -5.14
C PRO A 137 9.55 -13.68 -6.54
N VAL A 138 9.72 -12.36 -6.66
CA VAL A 138 10.00 -11.64 -7.91
C VAL A 138 10.92 -10.47 -7.62
N ASP A 139 12.05 -10.43 -8.31
CA ASP A 139 12.86 -9.23 -8.47
C ASP A 139 12.34 -8.47 -9.69
N PHE A 140 11.67 -7.31 -9.48
CA PHE A 140 11.03 -6.55 -10.55
C PHE A 140 12.01 -6.03 -11.62
N ASP A 141 13.31 -5.99 -11.32
CA ASP A 141 14.33 -5.56 -12.26
C ASP A 141 14.84 -6.69 -13.17
N HIS A 142 14.64 -7.95 -12.78
CA HIS A 142 15.27 -9.10 -13.43
C HIS A 142 14.30 -10.22 -13.82
N ASP A 143 13.19 -10.38 -13.10
CA ASP A 143 12.29 -11.52 -13.25
C ASP A 143 11.04 -11.18 -14.09
N ASP A 144 10.48 -12.19 -14.74
CA ASP A 144 9.20 -12.09 -15.44
C ASP A 144 8.04 -12.29 -14.44
N LEU A 145 7.37 -11.19 -14.11
CA LEU A 145 6.21 -11.16 -13.21
C LEU A 145 5.08 -12.08 -13.70
N ALA A 146 4.80 -12.08 -15.01
CA ALA A 146 3.71 -12.87 -15.58
C ALA A 146 4.01 -14.37 -15.45
N ALA A 147 5.21 -14.80 -15.80
CA ALA A 147 5.63 -16.19 -15.69
C ALA A 147 5.64 -16.67 -14.23
N ALA A 148 6.11 -15.83 -13.28
CA ALA A 148 6.13 -16.17 -11.86
C ALA A 148 4.71 -16.38 -11.29
N LEU A 149 3.77 -15.52 -11.64
CA LEU A 149 2.38 -15.62 -11.20
C LEU A 149 1.62 -16.77 -11.86
N ASP A 150 1.87 -17.04 -13.14
CA ASP A 150 1.34 -18.23 -13.82
C ASP A 150 1.79 -19.52 -13.12
N HIS A 151 3.10 -19.63 -12.85
CA HIS A 151 3.66 -20.75 -12.09
C HIS A 151 3.05 -20.89 -10.68
N ALA A 152 2.73 -19.77 -10.03
CA ALA A 152 2.04 -19.77 -8.74
C ALA A 152 0.56 -20.13 -8.86
N GLY A 153 0.03 -20.28 -10.09
CA GLY A 153 -1.33 -20.68 -10.39
C GLY A 153 -2.32 -19.52 -10.38
N LEU A 154 -1.90 -18.30 -10.74
CA LEU A 154 -2.83 -17.22 -11.08
C LEU A 154 -3.74 -17.69 -12.22
N ALA A 155 -5.03 -17.37 -12.14
CA ALA A 155 -5.99 -17.72 -13.17
C ALA A 155 -6.42 -16.44 -13.94
N PRO A 156 -5.89 -16.19 -15.14
CA PRO A 156 -6.33 -15.06 -15.95
C PRO A 156 -7.82 -15.11 -16.26
N GLY A 157 -8.44 -13.95 -16.46
CA GLY A 157 -9.87 -13.84 -16.76
C GLY A 157 -10.80 -14.01 -15.55
N ARG A 158 -10.25 -14.19 -14.35
CA ARG A 158 -11.03 -14.20 -13.10
C ARG A 158 -11.16 -12.78 -12.54
N PRO A 159 -12.30 -12.43 -11.90
CA PRO A 159 -12.44 -11.18 -11.16
C PRO A 159 -11.32 -11.04 -10.12
N SER A 160 -10.48 -10.03 -10.28
CA SER A 160 -9.26 -9.88 -9.51
C SER A 160 -9.13 -8.46 -8.96
N PHE A 161 -8.53 -8.31 -7.78
CA PHE A 161 -8.08 -7.03 -7.27
C PHE A 161 -6.55 -6.98 -7.29
N VAL A 162 -6.00 -6.05 -8.05
CA VAL A 162 -4.56 -5.79 -8.08
C VAL A 162 -4.26 -4.61 -7.15
N LEU A 163 -3.54 -4.86 -6.08
CA LEU A 163 -3.09 -3.86 -5.12
C LEU A 163 -1.61 -3.56 -5.33
N TRP A 164 -1.29 -2.31 -5.63
CA TRP A 164 0.07 -1.84 -5.90
C TRP A 164 0.41 -0.63 -5.04
N GLU A 165 0.72 -0.87 -3.77
CA GLU A 165 0.93 0.16 -2.77
C GLU A 165 2.41 0.42 -2.51
N GLY A 166 2.88 1.66 -2.72
CA GLY A 166 4.20 2.11 -2.29
C GLY A 166 5.36 1.57 -3.13
N VAL A 167 5.12 1.22 -4.39
CA VAL A 167 6.12 0.61 -5.28
C VAL A 167 6.30 1.41 -6.57
N ALA A 168 5.24 1.79 -7.26
CA ALA A 168 5.29 2.40 -8.58
C ALA A 168 6.24 3.62 -8.67
N SER A 169 6.33 4.41 -7.61
CA SER A 169 7.18 5.61 -7.59
C SER A 169 8.69 5.33 -7.55
N TYR A 170 9.10 4.09 -7.40
CA TYR A 170 10.50 3.64 -7.40
C TYR A 170 10.90 2.90 -8.68
N LEU A 171 9.96 2.65 -9.57
CA LEU A 171 10.17 1.91 -10.82
C LEU A 171 10.36 2.86 -12.00
N THR A 172 10.96 2.36 -13.08
CA THR A 172 11.05 3.11 -14.33
C THR A 172 9.67 3.27 -14.98
N PRO A 173 9.47 4.30 -15.84
CA PRO A 173 8.22 4.47 -16.59
C PRO A 173 7.83 3.21 -17.38
N GLU A 174 8.81 2.52 -17.97
CA GLU A 174 8.62 1.30 -18.75
C GLU A 174 8.11 0.14 -17.88
N ALA A 175 8.66 -0.03 -16.68
CA ALA A 175 8.23 -1.06 -15.73
C ALA A 175 6.82 -0.77 -15.22
N VAL A 176 6.50 0.51 -14.97
CA VAL A 176 5.13 0.90 -14.59
C VAL A 176 4.14 0.62 -15.72
N ASP A 177 4.48 1.00 -16.95
CA ASP A 177 3.64 0.74 -18.12
C ASP A 177 3.39 -0.77 -18.33
N ALA A 178 4.44 -1.56 -18.28
CA ALA A 178 4.37 -3.01 -18.41
C ALA A 178 3.47 -3.65 -17.33
N THR A 179 3.61 -3.21 -16.08
CA THR A 179 2.81 -3.72 -14.96
C THR A 179 1.33 -3.38 -15.11
N VAL A 180 0.99 -2.13 -15.49
CA VAL A 180 -0.41 -1.72 -15.68
C VAL A 180 -1.05 -2.47 -16.85
N ARG A 181 -0.32 -2.68 -17.97
CA ARG A 181 -0.79 -3.49 -19.10
C ARG A 181 -0.97 -4.96 -18.74
N TRP A 182 0.02 -5.54 -18.05
CA TRP A 182 -0.08 -6.91 -17.56
C TRP A 182 -1.32 -7.09 -16.67
N ALA A 183 -1.55 -6.18 -15.75
CA ALA A 183 -2.70 -6.24 -14.85
C ALA A 183 -4.04 -6.24 -15.62
N SER A 184 -4.16 -5.47 -16.72
CA SER A 184 -5.37 -5.48 -17.56
C SER A 184 -5.50 -6.77 -18.39
N GLN A 185 -4.39 -7.37 -18.82
CA GLN A 185 -4.41 -8.62 -19.59
C GLN A 185 -4.90 -9.82 -18.78
N ILE A 186 -4.62 -9.84 -17.47
CA ILE A 186 -5.07 -10.91 -16.57
C ILE A 186 -6.47 -10.65 -16.00
N ALA A 187 -6.97 -9.43 -16.11
CA ALA A 187 -8.22 -8.99 -15.49
C ALA A 187 -9.43 -9.71 -16.12
N GLY A 188 -10.32 -10.23 -15.30
CA GLY A 188 -11.67 -10.63 -15.69
C GLY A 188 -12.66 -9.48 -15.48
N GLU A 189 -13.88 -9.66 -15.95
CA GLU A 189 -14.96 -8.70 -15.76
C GLU A 189 -15.15 -8.38 -14.26
N GLY A 190 -15.20 -7.09 -13.91
CA GLY A 190 -15.31 -6.63 -12.53
C GLY A 190 -13.99 -6.61 -11.76
N SER A 191 -12.85 -6.79 -12.43
CA SER A 191 -11.56 -6.61 -11.81
C SER A 191 -11.26 -5.15 -11.49
N GLU A 192 -10.49 -4.93 -10.44
CA GLU A 192 -10.10 -3.60 -9.97
C GLU A 192 -8.57 -3.51 -9.79
N LEU A 193 -8.05 -2.31 -10.03
CA LEU A 193 -6.67 -1.93 -9.75
C LEU A 193 -6.66 -0.79 -8.74
N ALA A 194 -5.91 -0.94 -7.66
CA ALA A 194 -5.59 0.16 -6.76
C ALA A 194 -4.08 0.37 -6.74
N LEU A 195 -3.64 1.58 -7.05
CA LEU A 195 -2.24 1.94 -7.05
C LEU A 195 -2.00 3.23 -6.25
N THR A 196 -0.79 3.37 -5.73
CA THR A 196 -0.35 4.63 -5.13
C THR A 196 0.83 5.19 -5.89
N TYR A 197 0.86 6.51 -5.99
CA TYR A 197 1.89 7.23 -6.73
C TYR A 197 2.21 8.58 -6.11
N VAL A 198 3.31 9.18 -6.52
CA VAL A 198 3.62 10.57 -6.22
C VAL A 198 3.29 11.46 -7.42
N HIS A 199 2.89 12.69 -7.17
CA HIS A 199 2.66 13.69 -8.21
C HIS A 199 3.97 13.96 -8.96
N ARG A 200 3.96 13.85 -10.30
CA ARG A 200 5.14 14.02 -11.15
C ARG A 200 5.82 15.36 -10.93
N GLY A 201 5.04 16.42 -10.73
CA GLY A 201 5.57 17.76 -10.47
C GLY A 201 6.45 17.88 -9.22
N LEU A 202 6.34 16.96 -8.24
CA LEU A 202 7.28 16.88 -7.11
C LEU A 202 8.68 16.45 -7.60
N ILE A 203 8.74 15.45 -8.47
CA ILE A 203 10.01 14.89 -8.98
C ILE A 203 10.69 15.88 -9.92
N GLU A 204 9.91 16.51 -10.79
CA GLU A 204 10.39 17.50 -11.77
C GLU A 204 10.65 18.89 -11.17
N GLY A 205 10.18 19.13 -9.92
CA GLY A 205 10.27 20.44 -9.27
C GLY A 205 9.38 21.51 -9.92
N THR A 206 8.36 21.10 -10.68
CA THR A 206 7.43 22.00 -11.37
C THR A 206 6.24 22.41 -10.49
N VAL A 207 5.98 21.64 -9.41
CA VAL A 207 4.94 21.94 -8.43
C VAL A 207 5.55 21.92 -7.03
N GLU A 208 5.30 22.98 -6.27
CA GLU A 208 5.71 23.05 -4.87
C GLU A 208 4.64 22.46 -3.96
N PHE A 209 5.04 21.50 -3.13
CA PHE A 209 4.19 20.91 -2.11
C PHE A 209 4.69 21.29 -0.72
N PRO A 210 3.96 22.09 0.04
CA PRO A 210 4.35 22.43 1.41
C PRO A 210 4.66 21.17 2.22
N HIS A 211 5.76 21.20 2.98
CA HIS A 211 6.23 20.08 3.82
C HIS A 211 6.72 18.82 3.07
N ALA A 212 6.78 18.79 1.73
CA ALA A 212 7.23 17.61 0.98
C ALA A 212 8.75 17.39 1.04
N ALA A 213 9.55 18.45 1.04
CA ALA A 213 11.00 18.36 0.93
C ALA A 213 11.69 17.52 2.03
N PRO A 214 11.32 17.61 3.32
CA PRO A 214 11.89 16.73 4.36
C PRO A 214 11.57 15.26 4.10
N TRP A 215 10.36 14.95 3.65
CA TRP A 215 9.95 13.58 3.32
C TRP A 215 10.72 13.03 2.12
N ALA A 216 10.76 13.76 0.99
CA ALA A 216 11.50 13.34 -0.20
C ALA A 216 12.99 13.10 0.09
N ARG A 217 13.62 13.97 0.90
CA ARG A 217 15.02 13.77 1.34
C ARG A 217 15.18 12.53 2.22
N SER A 218 14.23 12.24 3.11
CA SER A 218 14.29 11.07 3.98
C SER A 218 14.23 9.77 3.18
N VAL A 219 13.38 9.71 2.16
CA VAL A 219 13.24 8.55 1.27
C VAL A 219 14.51 8.38 0.44
N ALA A 220 15.03 9.46 -0.14
CA ALA A 220 16.28 9.43 -0.90
C ALA A 220 17.49 9.00 -0.05
N ALA A 221 17.57 9.46 1.21
CA ALA A 221 18.62 9.05 2.15
C ALA A 221 18.53 7.57 2.56
N ALA A 222 17.35 6.98 2.45
CA ALA A 222 17.15 5.53 2.63
C ALA A 222 17.54 4.69 1.39
N GLY A 223 17.98 5.33 0.30
CA GLY A 223 18.36 4.65 -0.95
C GLY A 223 17.19 4.44 -1.92
N GLU A 224 16.01 4.99 -1.62
CA GLU A 224 14.78 4.79 -2.40
C GLU A 224 14.23 6.15 -2.90
N PRO A 225 14.96 6.93 -3.74
CA PRO A 225 14.43 8.19 -4.26
C PRO A 225 13.19 7.95 -5.13
N PHE A 226 12.25 8.88 -5.12
CA PHE A 226 11.16 8.85 -6.09
C PHE A 226 11.71 9.14 -7.49
N VAL A 227 11.47 8.21 -8.42
CA VAL A 227 11.93 8.32 -9.82
C VAL A 227 10.78 8.38 -10.82
N PHE A 228 9.57 7.96 -10.39
CA PHE A 228 8.37 7.96 -11.21
C PHE A 228 7.18 8.58 -10.48
N GLY A 229 6.35 9.30 -11.24
CA GLY A 229 5.08 9.86 -10.78
C GLY A 229 4.13 10.15 -11.93
N PHE A 230 2.85 10.24 -11.64
CA PHE A 230 1.85 10.68 -12.61
C PHE A 230 1.52 12.15 -12.43
N GLU A 231 1.17 12.81 -13.55
CA GLU A 231 0.37 14.02 -13.51
C GLU A 231 -1.10 13.60 -13.34
N PRO A 232 -1.79 14.02 -12.27
CA PRO A 232 -3.15 13.56 -12.00
C PRO A 232 -4.13 13.83 -13.16
N ALA A 233 -3.96 14.94 -13.88
CA ALA A 233 -4.80 15.28 -15.02
C ALA A 233 -4.63 14.33 -16.21
N GLU A 234 -3.48 13.67 -16.34
CA GLU A 234 -3.18 12.72 -17.44
C GLU A 234 -3.53 11.27 -17.07
N LEU A 235 -3.73 10.98 -15.79
CA LEU A 235 -3.95 9.61 -15.31
C LEU A 235 -5.18 8.92 -15.92
N PRO A 236 -6.33 9.59 -16.11
CA PRO A 236 -7.51 8.97 -16.73
C PRO A 236 -7.20 8.43 -18.14
N ASP A 237 -6.57 9.24 -18.99
CA ASP A 237 -6.23 8.86 -20.37
C ASP A 237 -5.15 7.77 -20.38
N TYR A 238 -4.16 7.88 -19.49
CA TYR A 238 -3.11 6.86 -19.34
C TYR A 238 -3.70 5.48 -19.01
N LEU A 239 -4.63 5.42 -18.06
CA LEU A 239 -5.29 4.19 -17.64
C LEU A 239 -6.23 3.66 -18.72
N THR A 240 -7.03 4.54 -19.36
CA THR A 240 -7.95 4.16 -20.44
C THR A 240 -7.21 3.53 -21.61
N ALA A 241 -6.07 4.06 -22.02
CA ALA A 241 -5.23 3.50 -23.07
C ALA A 241 -4.67 2.10 -22.74
N ARG A 242 -4.80 1.66 -21.48
CA ARG A 242 -4.31 0.37 -20.96
C ARG A 242 -5.42 -0.55 -20.48
N GLY A 243 -6.69 -0.23 -20.85
CA GLY A 243 -7.83 -1.08 -20.52
C GLY A 243 -8.43 -0.86 -19.12
N TRP A 244 -8.05 0.23 -18.45
CA TRP A 244 -8.57 0.59 -17.14
C TRP A 244 -9.37 1.88 -17.19
N GLN A 245 -10.51 1.93 -16.51
CA GLN A 245 -11.27 3.17 -16.30
C GLN A 245 -10.99 3.68 -14.88
N LEU A 246 -10.48 4.90 -14.77
CA LEU A 246 -10.29 5.54 -13.47
C LEU A 246 -11.63 5.69 -12.75
N VAL A 247 -11.71 5.19 -11.53
CA VAL A 247 -12.89 5.33 -10.65
C VAL A 247 -12.68 6.51 -9.70
N GLU A 248 -11.50 6.58 -9.10
CA GLU A 248 -11.17 7.62 -8.15
C GLU A 248 -9.67 7.88 -8.11
N ASP A 249 -9.28 9.12 -7.88
CA ASP A 249 -7.91 9.56 -7.60
C ASP A 249 -7.91 10.58 -6.47
N LEU A 250 -7.31 10.23 -5.35
CA LEU A 250 -7.27 11.05 -4.14
C LEU A 250 -5.84 11.32 -3.70
N SER A 251 -5.53 12.56 -3.37
CA SER A 251 -4.38 12.83 -2.52
C SER A 251 -4.60 12.28 -1.11
N THR A 252 -3.53 12.01 -0.39
CA THR A 252 -3.65 11.58 1.02
C THR A 252 -4.23 12.65 1.93
N THR A 253 -4.18 13.93 1.54
CA THR A 253 -4.86 15.04 2.25
C THR A 253 -6.37 14.99 2.08
N GLU A 254 -6.86 14.69 0.87
CA GLU A 254 -8.28 14.48 0.60
C GLU A 254 -8.79 13.23 1.32
N ALA A 255 -8.00 12.16 1.31
CA ALA A 255 -8.32 10.94 2.05
C ALA A 255 -8.43 11.16 3.57
N LEU A 256 -7.52 11.97 4.16
CA LEU A 256 -7.62 12.38 5.56
C LEU A 256 -8.93 13.13 5.84
N THR A 257 -9.25 14.12 5.01
CA THR A 257 -10.46 14.91 5.15
C THR A 257 -11.72 14.04 5.06
N ARG A 258 -11.76 13.10 4.12
CA ARG A 258 -12.86 12.12 3.97
C ARG A 258 -13.12 11.34 5.27
N HIS A 259 -12.06 10.98 5.97
CA HIS A 259 -12.14 10.24 7.23
C HIS A 259 -12.21 11.13 8.48
N GLY A 260 -12.50 12.41 8.33
CA GLY A 260 -12.67 13.36 9.44
C GLY A 260 -11.36 13.70 10.16
N LEU A 261 -10.20 13.45 9.53
CA LEU A 261 -8.89 13.77 10.07
C LEU A 261 -8.37 15.08 9.47
N SER A 262 -7.56 15.80 10.27
CA SER A 262 -6.94 17.04 9.80
C SER A 262 -5.81 16.75 8.81
N PRO A 263 -5.81 17.36 7.61
CA PRO A 263 -4.71 17.26 6.66
C PRO A 263 -3.55 18.23 6.97
N ARG A 264 -3.63 18.97 8.08
CA ARG A 264 -2.64 20.00 8.41
C ARG A 264 -1.22 19.42 8.51
N GLY A 265 -0.30 20.01 7.76
CA GLY A 265 1.11 19.58 7.74
C GLY A 265 1.38 18.34 6.90
N VAL A 266 0.37 17.80 6.20
CA VAL A 266 0.52 16.67 5.29
C VAL A 266 0.63 17.18 3.86
N PRO A 267 1.70 16.87 3.12
CA PRO A 267 1.83 17.28 1.73
C PRO A 267 0.91 16.46 0.82
N ALA A 268 0.29 17.13 -0.17
CA ALA A 268 -0.72 16.55 -1.05
C ALA A 268 -0.14 15.75 -2.24
N PHE A 269 1.19 15.58 -2.30
CA PHE A 269 1.84 14.94 -3.45
C PHE A 269 1.64 13.43 -3.55
N TYR A 270 1.33 12.76 -2.43
CA TYR A 270 1.11 11.32 -2.41
C TYR A 270 -0.35 11.02 -2.69
N ARG A 271 -0.62 10.17 -3.67
CA ARG A 271 -1.96 9.91 -4.19
C ARG A 271 -2.30 8.43 -4.24
N ILE A 272 -3.58 8.16 -4.25
CA ILE A 272 -4.19 6.83 -4.30
C ILE A 272 -5.18 6.85 -5.45
N ALA A 273 -4.98 5.98 -6.43
CA ALA A 273 -5.91 5.83 -7.54
C ALA A 273 -6.54 4.44 -7.52
N THR A 274 -7.82 4.38 -7.84
CA THR A 274 -8.54 3.13 -8.09
C THR A 274 -9.13 3.15 -9.50
N ALA A 275 -9.08 2.02 -10.17
CA ALA A 275 -9.58 1.85 -11.52
C ALA A 275 -10.28 0.50 -11.67
N ARG A 276 -11.12 0.38 -12.68
CA ARG A 276 -11.91 -0.82 -13.00
C ARG A 276 -11.74 -1.16 -14.48
N CYS A 277 -11.73 -2.44 -14.84
CA CYS A 277 -11.85 -2.89 -16.22
C CYS A 277 -13.28 -3.26 -16.59
#